data_e575ac1433e0f65d1033223ee40d8a02
#
_entry.id   e575ac1433e0f65d1033223ee40d8a02
#
_cell.length_a   1.000
_cell.length_b   1.000
_cell.length_c   1.000
_cell.angle_alpha   90.00
_cell.angle_beta   90.00
_cell.angle_gamma   90.00
#
_symmetry.space_group_name_H-M   'P 1'
#
loop_
_entity.id
_entity.type
_entity.pdbx_description
1 polymer ?
#
loop_
_entity_poly.entity_id
_entity_poly.type
_entity_poly.pdbx_seq_one_letter_code
_entity_poly.pdbx_strand_id
1 'polypeptide(L)'
;MSAAFASITRMFLVGFIVAVVTLVGCTTSMKDRALKSPALEQGCCRSIEVSSRRAAIVQTASRLVGARTLQVNGKRIAYDCAGVTRAIYLEHGIDLYNSGSSDPKANGVKLIHHHISRYGRLYKGPVVRPGDLIFFDNTWDYNGDGIVNDPLTHVGIVERQESDGTVIFISRVAGAIERYRMNTALPHVHKTADGRVLNDYIRRRDLDDPFNTAYLSGELFAGFGTRTGL
;
A
#
# COMPACT_ATOMS: atom_id res chain seq x y z
N MET A 1 43.60 39.44 -43.29
CA MET A 1 43.30 40.87 -42.98
C MET A 1 42.74 40.86 -41.53
N SER A 2 43.53 41.53 -40.72
CA SER A 2 43.34 41.75 -39.27
C SER A 2 42.03 42.41 -38.88
N ALA A 3 41.54 42.10 -37.72
CA ALA A 3 41.15 43.10 -36.72
C ALA A 3 40.84 42.41 -35.35
N ALA A 4 41.67 42.75 -34.41
CA ALA A 4 41.48 42.59 -32.97
C ALA A 4 40.60 43.72 -32.43
N PHE A 5 39.91 43.52 -31.34
CA PHE A 5 39.55 44.51 -30.31
C PHE A 5 38.78 43.78 -29.24
N ALA A 6 39.09 43.76 -28.07
CA ALA A 6 39.50 44.60 -26.94
C ALA A 6 38.72 44.14 -25.71
N SER A 7 39.45 43.76 -24.72
CA SER A 7 39.08 43.43 -23.35
C SER A 7 38.39 44.61 -22.66
N ILE A 8 37.26 44.36 -21.95
CA ILE A 8 36.79 45.24 -20.86
C ILE A 8 36.53 44.38 -19.66
N THR A 9 37.48 44.45 -18.74
CA THR A 9 37.42 43.98 -17.37
C THR A 9 36.43 44.82 -16.59
N ARG A 10 35.31 44.23 -16.12
CA ARG A 10 34.50 44.82 -15.06
C ARG A 10 34.62 43.98 -13.82
N MET A 11 35.36 44.54 -12.90
CA MET A 11 35.55 44.14 -11.52
C MET A 11 34.23 44.41 -10.77
N PHE A 12 33.49 43.35 -10.43
CA PHE A 12 32.37 43.47 -9.48
C PHE A 12 32.83 43.05 -8.10
N LEU A 13 32.77 44.03 -7.23
CA LEU A 13 33.02 43.97 -5.79
C LEU A 13 31.98 43.00 -5.14
N VAL A 14 32.43 41.87 -4.63
CA VAL A 14 31.59 40.95 -3.88
C VAL A 14 31.54 41.42 -2.42
N GLY A 15 30.44 42.05 -2.06
CA GLY A 15 30.13 42.39 -0.66
C GLY A 15 29.81 41.13 0.12
N PHE A 16 30.65 40.77 1.06
CA PHE A 16 30.39 39.74 2.08
C PHE A 16 29.33 40.26 3.07
N ILE A 17 28.13 39.76 2.98
CA ILE A 17 27.10 39.92 4.02
C ILE A 17 27.35 38.79 5.02
N VAL A 18 27.95 39.14 6.17
CA VAL A 18 28.01 38.24 7.34
C VAL A 18 26.64 38.24 8.02
N ALA A 19 25.88 37.17 7.83
CA ALA A 19 24.66 36.93 8.59
C ALA A 19 25.06 36.48 10.01
N VAL A 20 24.89 37.37 10.99
CA VAL A 20 24.99 37.04 12.41
C VAL A 20 23.76 36.23 12.80
N VAL A 21 23.92 34.92 12.92
CA VAL A 21 22.89 34.04 13.53
C VAL A 21 22.95 34.25 15.03
N THR A 22 21.99 35.03 15.55
CA THR A 22 21.77 35.12 16.99
C THR A 22 21.10 33.84 17.47
N LEU A 23 21.85 32.97 18.14
CA LEU A 23 21.35 31.88 18.95
C LEU A 23 20.55 32.45 20.14
N VAL A 24 19.21 32.44 20.00
CA VAL A 24 18.33 32.68 21.15
C VAL A 24 18.37 31.41 22.00
N GLY A 25 19.19 31.43 23.00
CA GLY A 25 19.21 30.44 24.08
C GLY A 25 17.94 30.54 24.89
N CYS A 26 17.06 29.55 24.80
CA CYS A 26 15.96 29.36 25.74
C CYS A 26 16.54 28.94 27.09
N THR A 27 16.79 29.92 27.99
CA THR A 27 16.98 29.64 29.41
C THR A 27 15.60 29.31 29.99
N THR A 28 15.33 28.03 30.20
CA THR A 28 14.15 27.61 30.97
C THR A 28 14.37 27.88 32.43
N SER A 29 13.69 28.93 32.94
CA SER A 29 13.54 29.19 34.36
C SER A 29 12.84 28.01 35.03
N MET A 30 13.51 27.36 35.94
CA MET A 30 12.93 26.37 36.86
C MET A 30 11.98 27.09 37.84
N LYS A 31 10.73 27.22 37.48
CA LYS A 31 9.56 27.37 38.39
C LYS A 31 8.29 27.40 37.59
N ASP A 32 7.86 26.22 37.12
CA ASP A 32 6.43 25.95 36.96
C ASP A 32 6.25 24.42 36.93
N ARG A 33 5.82 23.93 38.07
CA ARG A 33 5.38 22.56 38.26
C ARG A 33 3.99 22.43 37.62
N ALA A 34 3.93 22.50 36.29
CA ALA A 34 2.73 22.13 35.58
C ALA A 34 2.69 20.60 35.43
N LEU A 35 1.67 19.99 36.01
CA LEU A 35 1.35 18.57 35.82
C LEU A 35 1.30 18.29 34.31
N LYS A 36 2.37 17.77 33.73
CA LYS A 36 2.33 17.15 32.41
C LYS A 36 1.54 15.87 32.53
N SER A 37 0.35 15.87 31.96
CA SER A 37 -0.51 14.70 31.86
C SER A 37 0.23 13.61 31.05
N PRO A 38 0.41 12.40 31.55
CA PRO A 38 1.15 11.33 30.85
C PRO A 38 0.48 10.86 29.57
N ALA A 39 -0.76 11.29 29.31
CA ALA A 39 -1.53 10.88 28.14
C ALA A 39 -1.06 11.49 26.80
N LEU A 40 -0.42 12.68 26.82
CA LEU A 40 0.01 13.35 25.58
C LEU A 40 1.31 12.76 25.01
N GLU A 41 2.23 12.33 25.85
CA GLU A 41 3.51 11.72 25.40
C GLU A 41 3.28 10.31 24.83
N GLN A 42 2.38 9.52 25.42
CA GLN A 42 2.04 8.19 24.90
C GLN A 42 1.35 8.23 23.53
N GLY A 43 0.57 9.27 23.25
CA GLY A 43 -0.10 9.44 21.96
C GLY A 43 0.86 9.76 20.81
N CYS A 44 1.87 10.61 21.06
CA CYS A 44 2.85 11.01 20.05
C CYS A 44 3.81 9.87 19.68
N CYS A 45 4.35 9.15 20.66
CA CYS A 45 5.23 8.00 20.43
C CYS A 45 4.49 6.85 19.72
N ARG A 46 3.22 6.61 20.07
CA ARG A 46 2.40 5.58 19.44
C ARG A 46 2.12 5.87 17.96
N SER A 47 1.87 7.13 17.60
CA SER A 47 1.61 7.51 16.19
C SER A 47 2.86 7.37 15.31
N ILE A 48 4.05 7.66 15.83
CA ILE A 48 5.34 7.49 15.14
C ILE A 48 5.63 5.99 14.94
N GLU A 49 5.42 5.16 15.94
CA GLU A 49 5.62 3.71 15.85
C GLU A 49 4.68 3.05 14.84
N VAL A 50 3.39 3.40 14.86
CA VAL A 50 2.40 2.92 13.89
C VAL A 50 2.79 3.30 12.47
N SER A 51 3.25 4.53 12.23
CA SER A 51 3.73 4.97 10.92
C SER A 51 4.96 4.18 10.45
N SER A 52 5.89 3.88 11.35
CA SER A 52 7.11 3.11 11.02
C SER A 52 6.81 1.65 10.66
N ARG A 53 5.86 1.00 11.34
CA ARG A 53 5.43 -0.38 11.01
C ARG A 53 4.77 -0.48 9.64
N ARG A 54 3.91 0.48 9.29
CA ARG A 54 3.29 0.54 7.96
C ARG A 54 4.34 0.70 6.87
N ALA A 55 5.29 1.59 7.05
CA ALA A 55 6.40 1.79 6.12
C ALA A 55 7.22 0.51 5.95
N ALA A 56 7.51 -0.22 7.03
CA ALA A 56 8.24 -1.48 6.99
C ALA A 56 7.49 -2.57 6.21
N ILE A 57 6.16 -2.70 6.39
CA ILE A 57 5.32 -3.62 5.61
C ILE A 57 5.38 -3.30 4.12
N VAL A 58 5.21 -2.02 3.76
CA VAL A 58 5.29 -1.58 2.36
C VAL A 58 6.68 -1.83 1.77
N GLN A 59 7.74 -1.58 2.53
CA GLN A 59 9.10 -1.87 2.10
C GLN A 59 9.31 -3.36 1.84
N THR A 60 8.80 -4.23 2.72
CA THR A 60 8.84 -5.69 2.52
C THR A 60 8.07 -6.08 1.27
N ALA A 61 6.87 -5.55 1.06
CA ALA A 61 6.08 -5.79 -0.15
C ALA A 61 6.83 -5.38 -1.42
N SER A 62 7.44 -4.18 -1.42
CA SER A 62 8.17 -3.64 -2.56
C SER A 62 9.41 -4.48 -2.91
N ARG A 63 10.11 -5.05 -1.92
CA ARG A 63 11.25 -5.97 -2.16
C ARG A 63 10.86 -7.28 -2.84
N LEU A 64 9.61 -7.72 -2.65
CA LEU A 64 9.11 -8.95 -3.24
C LEU A 64 8.65 -8.80 -4.69
N VAL A 65 8.54 -7.57 -5.21
CA VAL A 65 8.20 -7.33 -6.63
C VAL A 65 9.23 -8.03 -7.51
N GLY A 66 8.76 -8.86 -8.44
CA GLY A 66 9.58 -9.68 -9.33
C GLY A 66 10.08 -10.99 -8.71
N ALA A 67 9.91 -11.24 -7.42
CA ALA A 67 10.25 -12.52 -6.80
C ALA A 67 9.39 -13.65 -7.37
N ARG A 68 9.99 -14.83 -7.50
CA ARG A 68 9.32 -16.04 -8.04
C ARG A 68 9.10 -17.15 -6.99
N THR A 69 9.63 -16.96 -5.80
CA THR A 69 9.49 -17.89 -4.67
C THR A 69 9.35 -17.10 -3.38
N LEU A 70 8.67 -17.69 -2.40
CA LEU A 70 8.45 -17.10 -1.10
C LEU A 70 8.99 -18.00 0.00
N GLN A 71 9.78 -17.43 0.89
CA GLN A 71 10.24 -18.09 2.11
C GLN A 71 10.22 -17.10 3.26
N VAL A 72 9.73 -17.54 4.42
CA VAL A 72 9.79 -16.79 5.67
C VAL A 72 10.36 -17.71 6.74
N ASN A 73 11.40 -17.27 7.44
CA ASN A 73 12.09 -18.07 8.47
C ASN A 73 12.49 -19.47 7.97
N GLY A 74 12.98 -19.57 6.72
CA GLY A 74 13.39 -20.81 6.09
C GLY A 74 12.26 -21.74 5.63
N LYS A 75 10.99 -21.38 5.85
CA LYS A 75 9.83 -22.16 5.42
C LYS A 75 9.26 -21.60 4.11
N ARG A 76 8.97 -22.49 3.16
CA ARG A 76 8.30 -22.12 1.91
C ARG A 76 6.85 -21.71 2.21
N ILE A 77 6.43 -20.63 1.61
CA ILE A 77 5.05 -20.12 1.65
C ILE A 77 4.41 -20.33 0.27
N ALA A 78 3.10 -20.55 0.24
CA ALA A 78 2.35 -20.66 -1.01
C ALA A 78 2.58 -19.43 -1.89
N TYR A 79 2.88 -19.66 -3.19
CA TYR A 79 3.13 -18.58 -4.14
C TYR A 79 1.86 -18.19 -4.88
N ASP A 80 0.88 -17.63 -4.09
CA ASP A 80 -0.37 -17.05 -4.57
C ASP A 80 -0.60 -15.69 -3.91
N CYS A 81 -1.69 -14.99 -4.22
CA CYS A 81 -1.98 -13.66 -3.68
C CYS A 81 -2.08 -13.65 -2.15
N ALA A 82 -2.73 -14.64 -1.57
CA ALA A 82 -2.88 -14.75 -0.12
C ALA A 82 -1.57 -15.11 0.58
N GLY A 83 -0.80 -16.02 -0.01
CA GLY A 83 0.52 -16.40 0.50
C GLY A 83 1.52 -15.25 0.46
N VAL A 84 1.56 -14.44 -0.62
CA VAL A 84 2.38 -13.23 -0.71
C VAL A 84 2.00 -12.24 0.40
N THR A 85 0.71 -11.96 0.53
CA THR A 85 0.20 -11.05 1.56
C THR A 85 0.53 -11.56 2.97
N ARG A 86 0.32 -12.86 3.23
CA ARG A 86 0.67 -13.50 4.49
C ARG A 86 2.17 -13.42 4.78
N ALA A 87 3.04 -13.74 3.79
CA ALA A 87 4.49 -13.72 3.95
C ALA A 87 5.00 -12.35 4.38
N ILE A 88 4.50 -11.29 3.75
CA ILE A 88 4.86 -9.91 4.08
C ILE A 88 4.53 -9.58 5.53
N TYR A 89 3.31 -9.86 5.99
CA TYR A 89 2.91 -9.59 7.36
C TYR A 89 3.62 -10.49 8.38
N LEU A 90 3.91 -11.75 7.99
CA LEU A 90 4.58 -12.72 8.85
C LEU A 90 6.04 -12.31 9.15
N GLU A 91 6.75 -11.63 8.23
CA GLU A 91 8.06 -11.03 8.49
C GLU A 91 8.01 -9.96 9.60
N HIS A 92 6.84 -9.38 9.84
CA HIS A 92 6.60 -8.42 10.92
C HIS A 92 5.89 -9.03 12.14
N GLY A 93 5.90 -10.37 12.27
CA GLY A 93 5.35 -11.09 13.42
C GLY A 93 3.82 -11.23 13.41
N ILE A 94 3.15 -10.96 12.28
CA ILE A 94 1.69 -11.05 12.15
C ILE A 94 1.32 -12.17 11.18
N ASP A 95 0.82 -13.30 11.70
CA ASP A 95 0.27 -14.35 10.85
C ASP A 95 -1.20 -14.09 10.55
N LEU A 96 -1.48 -13.64 9.32
CA LEU A 96 -2.83 -13.34 8.86
C LEU A 96 -3.74 -14.59 8.74
N TYR A 97 -3.19 -15.80 8.79
CA TYR A 97 -3.98 -17.03 8.81
C TYR A 97 -4.42 -17.43 10.23
N ASN A 98 -3.85 -16.81 11.25
CA ASN A 98 -4.36 -16.92 12.61
C ASN A 98 -5.65 -16.09 12.76
N SER A 99 -6.70 -16.56 12.12
CA SER A 99 -7.97 -15.84 12.01
C SER A 99 -8.99 -16.28 13.04
N GLY A 100 -8.85 -17.49 13.59
CA GLY A 100 -9.89 -18.15 14.41
C GLY A 100 -11.12 -18.54 13.59
N SER A 101 -11.02 -18.63 12.27
CA SER A 101 -12.08 -19.17 11.41
C SER A 101 -12.17 -20.68 11.62
N SER A 102 -13.41 -21.17 11.76
CA SER A 102 -13.73 -22.59 11.79
C SER A 102 -14.19 -23.14 10.44
N ASP A 103 -14.20 -22.32 9.38
CA ASP A 103 -14.59 -22.75 8.04
C ASP A 103 -13.47 -23.58 7.39
N PRO A 104 -13.65 -24.91 7.24
CA PRO A 104 -12.64 -25.78 6.64
C PRO A 104 -12.45 -25.56 5.12
N LYS A 105 -13.37 -24.84 4.48
CA LYS A 105 -13.35 -24.51 3.06
C LYS A 105 -12.89 -23.06 2.79
N ALA A 106 -12.48 -22.32 3.82
CA ALA A 106 -11.99 -20.97 3.64
C ALA A 106 -10.69 -20.98 2.83
N ASN A 107 -10.68 -20.28 1.69
CA ASN A 107 -9.43 -19.99 0.97
C ASN A 107 -8.56 -18.99 1.78
N GLY A 108 -7.29 -18.82 1.37
CA GLY A 108 -6.36 -17.94 2.07
C GLY A 108 -6.83 -16.49 2.16
N VAL A 109 -7.57 -15.99 1.15
CA VAL A 109 -8.13 -14.62 1.16
C VAL A 109 -9.24 -14.49 2.20
N LYS A 110 -10.13 -15.47 2.32
CA LYS A 110 -11.18 -15.52 3.36
C LYS A 110 -10.57 -15.57 4.76
N LEU A 111 -9.49 -16.35 4.96
CA LEU A 111 -8.77 -16.38 6.24
C LEU A 111 -8.20 -15.00 6.60
N ILE A 112 -7.55 -14.32 5.65
CA ILE A 112 -7.01 -12.97 5.84
C ILE A 112 -8.14 -11.97 6.14
N HIS A 113 -9.21 -12.00 5.37
CA HIS A 113 -10.37 -11.12 5.58
C HIS A 113 -10.98 -11.32 6.97
N HIS A 114 -11.13 -12.58 7.41
CA HIS A 114 -11.63 -12.91 8.74
C HIS A 114 -10.66 -12.45 9.85
N HIS A 115 -9.34 -12.58 9.65
CA HIS A 115 -8.34 -12.02 10.56
C HIS A 115 -8.50 -10.51 10.72
N ILE A 116 -8.70 -9.78 9.62
CA ILE A 116 -8.89 -8.33 9.65
C ILE A 116 -10.23 -7.94 10.29
N SER A 117 -11.30 -8.69 10.06
CA SER A 117 -12.59 -8.42 10.72
C SER A 117 -12.48 -8.56 12.25
N ARG A 118 -11.62 -9.46 12.75
CA ARG A 118 -11.42 -9.71 14.17
C ARG A 118 -10.39 -8.79 14.83
N TYR A 119 -9.29 -8.51 14.15
CA TYR A 119 -8.14 -7.82 14.74
C TYR A 119 -7.84 -6.47 14.07
N GLY A 120 -8.77 -5.96 13.30
CA GLY A 120 -8.62 -4.72 12.54
C GLY A 120 -9.95 -4.07 12.23
N ARG A 121 -10.03 -3.47 11.05
CA ARG A 121 -11.24 -2.86 10.54
C ARG A 121 -11.34 -3.06 9.03
N LEU A 122 -12.48 -3.54 8.57
CA LEU A 122 -12.87 -3.56 7.16
C LEU A 122 -13.59 -2.26 6.81
N TYR A 123 -13.38 -1.72 5.62
CA TYR A 123 -13.98 -0.46 5.20
C TYR A 123 -14.03 -0.31 3.67
N LYS A 124 -14.90 0.61 3.22
CA LYS A 124 -15.01 1.06 1.83
C LYS A 124 -14.99 2.57 1.83
N GLY A 125 -13.84 3.17 1.80
CA GLY A 125 -13.72 4.63 1.85
C GLY A 125 -12.76 5.14 0.78
N PRO A 126 -12.83 6.45 0.45
CA PRO A 126 -12.00 7.03 -0.59
C PRO A 126 -10.53 7.19 -0.17
N VAL A 127 -10.23 7.10 1.14
CA VAL A 127 -8.88 7.26 1.67
C VAL A 127 -8.37 5.93 2.21
N VAL A 128 -7.25 5.51 1.70
CA VAL A 128 -6.55 4.28 2.08
C VAL A 128 -5.12 4.62 2.53
N ARG A 129 -4.56 3.81 3.41
CA ARG A 129 -3.22 4.02 3.95
C ARG A 129 -2.23 2.99 3.41
N PRO A 130 -0.96 3.36 3.21
CA PRO A 130 0.09 2.38 2.94
C PRO A 130 0.08 1.24 3.98
N GLY A 131 0.23 0.01 3.51
CA GLY A 131 0.18 -1.18 4.34
C GLY A 131 -1.24 -1.70 4.66
N ASP A 132 -2.30 -1.02 4.22
CA ASP A 132 -3.65 -1.62 4.27
C ASP A 132 -3.77 -2.75 3.24
N LEU A 133 -4.74 -3.61 3.45
CA LEU A 133 -5.10 -4.67 2.51
C LEU A 133 -6.20 -4.20 1.57
N ILE A 134 -6.17 -4.71 0.35
CA ILE A 134 -7.21 -4.51 -0.64
C ILE A 134 -7.74 -5.88 -1.07
N PHE A 135 -9.06 -6.03 -1.07
CA PHE A 135 -9.76 -7.28 -1.39
C PHE A 135 -10.57 -7.14 -2.67
N PHE A 136 -10.68 -8.25 -3.39
CA PHE A 136 -11.44 -8.33 -4.63
C PHE A 136 -12.28 -9.61 -4.68
N ASP A 137 -13.46 -9.49 -5.31
CA ASP A 137 -14.36 -10.58 -5.61
C ASP A 137 -14.19 -11.02 -7.08
N ASN A 138 -14.61 -12.21 -7.42
CA ASN A 138 -14.78 -12.68 -8.79
C ASN A 138 -13.55 -12.57 -9.70
N THR A 139 -12.33 -12.64 -9.14
CA THR A 139 -11.11 -12.60 -9.97
C THR A 139 -10.85 -13.93 -10.70
N TRP A 140 -11.56 -14.99 -10.33
CA TRP A 140 -11.63 -16.30 -10.98
C TRP A 140 -12.82 -17.07 -10.42
N ASP A 141 -13.29 -18.08 -11.15
CA ASP A 141 -14.34 -18.99 -10.71
C ASP A 141 -13.76 -19.96 -9.68
N TYR A 142 -13.98 -19.65 -8.40
CA TYR A 142 -13.41 -20.41 -7.28
C TYR A 142 -14.08 -21.75 -7.07
N ASN A 143 -15.41 -21.80 -7.26
CA ASN A 143 -16.20 -22.99 -7.01
C ASN A 143 -16.40 -23.86 -8.27
N GLY A 144 -16.05 -23.35 -9.46
CA GLY A 144 -16.12 -24.06 -10.74
C GLY A 144 -17.54 -24.19 -11.27
N ASP A 145 -18.49 -23.28 -10.89
CA ASP A 145 -19.89 -23.36 -11.30
C ASP A 145 -20.20 -22.50 -12.55
N GLY A 146 -19.22 -21.76 -13.08
CA GLY A 146 -19.36 -20.90 -14.25
C GLY A 146 -20.13 -19.60 -13.96
N ILE A 147 -20.45 -19.30 -12.69
CA ILE A 147 -21.24 -18.11 -12.31
C ILE A 147 -20.31 -17.08 -11.67
N VAL A 148 -20.53 -15.80 -11.96
CA VAL A 148 -19.74 -14.69 -11.38
C VAL A 148 -20.31 -14.35 -9.99
N ASN A 149 -20.02 -15.18 -8.98
CA ASN A 149 -20.58 -15.07 -7.63
C ASN A 149 -19.57 -15.41 -6.52
N ASP A 150 -18.28 -15.43 -6.83
CA ASP A 150 -17.22 -15.84 -5.92
C ASP A 150 -16.67 -14.67 -5.09
N PRO A 151 -17.02 -14.54 -3.81
CA PRO A 151 -16.49 -13.48 -2.96
C PRO A 151 -15.07 -13.80 -2.48
N LEU A 152 -14.26 -12.76 -2.28
CA LEU A 152 -12.95 -12.83 -1.66
C LEU A 152 -12.01 -13.81 -2.36
N THR A 153 -11.83 -13.60 -3.66
CA THR A 153 -10.96 -14.44 -4.50
C THR A 153 -9.54 -13.88 -4.66
N HIS A 154 -9.33 -12.60 -4.32
CA HIS A 154 -8.00 -11.98 -4.44
C HIS A 154 -7.74 -10.94 -3.36
N VAL A 155 -6.43 -10.74 -3.04
CA VAL A 155 -5.96 -9.78 -2.03
C VAL A 155 -4.62 -9.21 -2.44
N GLY A 156 -4.37 -7.95 -2.06
CA GLY A 156 -3.08 -7.27 -2.21
C GLY A 156 -2.78 -6.35 -1.03
N ILE A 157 -1.60 -5.74 -1.05
CA ILE A 157 -1.16 -4.75 -0.07
C ILE A 157 -1.06 -3.40 -0.73
N VAL A 158 -1.71 -2.40 -0.16
CA VAL A 158 -1.65 -1.02 -0.61
C VAL A 158 -0.23 -0.48 -0.41
N GLU A 159 0.39 -0.03 -1.50
CA GLU A 159 1.68 0.67 -1.45
C GLU A 159 1.47 2.16 -1.20
N ARG A 160 0.57 2.79 -1.95
CA ARG A 160 0.22 4.21 -1.84
C ARG A 160 -1.10 4.53 -2.54
N GLN A 161 -1.61 5.72 -2.29
CA GLN A 161 -2.70 6.33 -3.05
C GLN A 161 -2.19 7.60 -3.75
N GLU A 162 -2.54 7.77 -5.01
CA GLU A 162 -2.22 8.95 -5.82
C GLU A 162 -3.26 10.05 -5.61
N SER A 163 -2.95 11.28 -6.03
CA SER A 163 -3.82 12.45 -5.80
C SER A 163 -5.17 12.37 -6.51
N ASP A 164 -5.27 11.56 -7.58
CA ASP A 164 -6.51 11.31 -8.32
C ASP A 164 -7.37 10.19 -7.72
N GLY A 165 -6.97 9.66 -6.56
CA GLY A 165 -7.62 8.55 -5.88
C GLY A 165 -7.19 7.17 -6.35
N THR A 166 -6.32 7.06 -7.36
CA THR A 166 -5.79 5.77 -7.82
C THR A 166 -4.94 5.12 -6.73
N VAL A 167 -5.28 3.90 -6.36
CA VAL A 167 -4.56 3.09 -5.38
C VAL A 167 -3.56 2.21 -6.10
N ILE A 168 -2.29 2.31 -5.71
CA ILE A 168 -1.24 1.40 -6.15
C ILE A 168 -1.13 0.30 -5.10
N PHE A 169 -1.26 -0.95 -5.51
CA PHE A 169 -1.14 -2.11 -4.63
C PHE A 169 -0.21 -3.16 -5.21
N ILE A 170 0.39 -3.95 -4.32
CA ILE A 170 1.29 -5.04 -4.66
C ILE A 170 0.55 -6.36 -4.41
N SER A 171 0.52 -7.21 -5.42
CA SER A 171 -0.07 -8.54 -5.33
C SER A 171 0.57 -9.49 -6.35
N ARG A 172 0.27 -10.77 -6.24
CA ARG A 172 0.59 -11.78 -7.26
C ARG A 172 -0.65 -12.06 -8.08
N VAL A 173 -0.69 -11.53 -9.31
CA VAL A 173 -1.71 -11.84 -10.33
C VAL A 173 -1.04 -12.68 -11.42
N ALA A 174 -1.74 -13.65 -11.95
CA ALA A 174 -1.28 -14.53 -13.02
C ALA A 174 0.04 -15.30 -12.75
N GLY A 175 1.19 -14.68 -12.70
CA GLY A 175 2.48 -15.41 -12.57
C GLY A 175 3.54 -14.67 -11.79
N ALA A 176 3.34 -13.38 -11.52
CA ALA A 176 4.37 -12.54 -10.90
C ALA A 176 3.79 -11.68 -9.77
N ILE A 177 4.67 -11.29 -8.85
CA ILE A 177 4.38 -10.25 -7.85
C ILE A 177 4.72 -8.92 -8.50
N GLU A 178 3.71 -8.09 -8.69
CA GLU A 178 3.83 -6.81 -9.40
C GLU A 178 3.00 -5.72 -8.73
N ARG A 179 3.14 -4.48 -9.24
CA ARG A 179 2.31 -3.35 -8.88
C ARG A 179 1.12 -3.24 -9.80
N TYR A 180 -0.05 -3.10 -9.20
CA TYR A 180 -1.33 -2.93 -9.90
C TYR A 180 -2.00 -1.65 -9.46
N ARG A 181 -2.94 -1.16 -10.27
CA ARG A 181 -3.69 0.08 -10.05
C ARG A 181 -5.17 -0.24 -9.91
N MET A 182 -5.82 0.49 -9.03
CA MET A 182 -7.26 0.44 -8.84
C MET A 182 -7.80 1.83 -8.56
N ASN A 183 -8.88 2.22 -9.24
CA ASN A 183 -9.57 3.50 -9.04
C ASN A 183 -11.08 3.25 -8.95
N THR A 184 -11.65 3.49 -7.76
CA THR A 184 -13.08 3.27 -7.50
C THR A 184 -13.98 4.39 -8.00
N ALA A 185 -13.44 5.58 -8.28
CA ALA A 185 -14.20 6.68 -8.86
C ALA A 185 -14.51 6.44 -10.35
N LEU A 186 -13.63 5.71 -11.04
CA LEU A 186 -13.76 5.36 -12.45
C LEU A 186 -13.53 3.86 -12.66
N PRO A 187 -14.36 2.98 -12.05
CA PRO A 187 -14.07 1.54 -11.94
C PRO A 187 -14.03 0.82 -13.29
N HIS A 188 -14.76 1.32 -14.30
CA HIS A 188 -14.85 0.72 -15.64
C HIS A 188 -13.82 1.28 -16.64
N VAL A 189 -12.93 2.19 -16.19
CA VAL A 189 -11.95 2.84 -17.06
C VAL A 189 -10.58 2.21 -16.85
N HIS A 190 -10.09 1.46 -17.85
CA HIS A 190 -8.71 0.94 -17.82
C HIS A 190 -7.69 2.07 -17.96
N LYS A 191 -7.85 2.90 -19.00
CA LYS A 191 -6.94 4.03 -19.30
C LYS A 191 -7.70 5.30 -19.60
N THR A 192 -7.14 6.42 -19.17
CA THR A 192 -7.57 7.76 -19.57
C THR A 192 -7.18 8.07 -21.01
N ALA A 193 -7.73 9.14 -21.60
CA ALA A 193 -7.42 9.55 -22.97
C ALA A 193 -5.93 9.90 -23.19
N ASP A 194 -5.25 10.36 -22.15
CA ASP A 194 -3.80 10.62 -22.13
C ASP A 194 -2.93 9.37 -21.89
N GLY A 195 -3.56 8.19 -21.81
CA GLY A 195 -2.88 6.90 -21.70
C GLY A 195 -2.52 6.45 -20.28
N ARG A 196 -2.90 7.21 -19.23
CA ARG A 196 -2.65 6.83 -17.85
C ARG A 196 -3.56 5.67 -17.44
N VAL A 197 -2.97 4.63 -16.86
CA VAL A 197 -3.71 3.46 -16.36
C VAL A 197 -4.36 3.80 -15.00
N LEU A 198 -5.68 3.61 -14.91
CA LEU A 198 -6.47 3.74 -13.68
C LEU A 198 -6.77 2.40 -13.03
N ASN A 199 -7.13 1.40 -13.84
CA ASN A 199 -7.45 0.05 -13.36
C ASN A 199 -6.73 -0.99 -14.21
N ASP A 200 -5.98 -1.85 -13.56
CA ASP A 200 -5.34 -2.98 -14.22
C ASP A 200 -6.31 -4.17 -14.31
N TYR A 201 -6.07 -5.05 -15.29
CA TYR A 201 -6.77 -6.32 -15.41
C TYR A 201 -6.25 -7.28 -14.35
N ILE A 202 -7.12 -7.76 -13.46
CA ILE A 202 -6.76 -8.72 -12.39
C ILE A 202 -7.54 -10.03 -12.46
N ARG A 203 -8.52 -10.14 -13.36
CA ARG A 203 -9.17 -11.38 -13.74
C ARG A 203 -8.57 -11.89 -15.05
N ARG A 204 -8.19 -13.18 -15.10
CA ARG A 204 -7.84 -13.85 -16.34
C ARG A 204 -9.09 -14.08 -17.16
N ARG A 205 -9.05 -13.71 -18.43
CA ARG A 205 -10.15 -14.01 -19.36
C ARG A 205 -10.22 -15.50 -19.61
N ASP A 206 -11.45 -16.05 -19.52
CA ASP A 206 -11.78 -17.38 -19.96
C ASP A 206 -12.68 -17.32 -21.20
N LEU A 207 -12.68 -18.38 -22.04
CA LEU A 207 -13.52 -18.47 -23.22
C LEU A 207 -15.01 -18.58 -22.86
N ASP A 208 -15.30 -19.18 -21.71
CA ASP A 208 -16.65 -19.40 -21.20
C ASP A 208 -17.15 -18.27 -20.30
N ASP A 209 -16.35 -17.20 -20.12
CA ASP A 209 -16.78 -16.04 -19.32
C ASP A 209 -18.06 -15.42 -19.92
N PRO A 210 -19.10 -15.18 -19.09
CA PRO A 210 -20.30 -14.45 -19.51
C PRO A 210 -19.97 -13.09 -20.14
N PHE A 211 -20.81 -12.62 -21.05
CA PHE A 211 -20.61 -11.36 -21.79
C PHE A 211 -20.38 -10.13 -20.89
N ASN A 212 -20.99 -10.13 -19.70
CA ASN A 212 -20.91 -9.05 -18.71
C ASN A 212 -19.84 -9.27 -17.64
N THR A 213 -18.91 -10.17 -17.86
CA THR A 213 -17.83 -10.45 -16.89
C THR A 213 -16.92 -9.22 -16.71
N ALA A 214 -16.75 -8.80 -15.47
CA ALA A 214 -15.82 -7.75 -15.07
C ALA A 214 -14.38 -8.27 -15.04
N TYR A 215 -13.42 -7.44 -15.47
CA TYR A 215 -12.01 -7.80 -15.51
C TYR A 215 -11.10 -6.79 -14.81
N LEU A 216 -11.58 -5.54 -14.65
CA LEU A 216 -10.80 -4.46 -14.10
C LEU A 216 -10.85 -4.46 -12.58
N SER A 217 -9.75 -4.09 -11.96
CA SER A 217 -9.60 -4.02 -10.51
C SER A 217 -10.65 -3.14 -9.82
N GLY A 218 -11.05 -2.03 -10.45
CA GLY A 218 -12.11 -1.15 -9.93
C GLY A 218 -13.48 -1.83 -9.89
N GLU A 219 -13.81 -2.64 -10.91
CA GLU A 219 -15.07 -3.37 -11.02
C GLU A 219 -15.16 -4.52 -10.01
N LEU A 220 -14.01 -5.17 -9.74
CA LEU A 220 -13.90 -6.34 -8.89
C LEU A 220 -13.64 -5.98 -7.42
N PHE A 221 -13.55 -4.68 -7.10
CA PHE A 221 -13.22 -4.21 -5.76
C PHE A 221 -14.27 -4.60 -4.70
N ALA A 222 -13.83 -5.33 -3.68
CA ALA A 222 -14.66 -5.77 -2.55
C ALA A 222 -14.55 -4.86 -1.33
N GLY A 223 -13.36 -4.34 -1.03
CA GLY A 223 -13.13 -3.48 0.13
C GLY A 223 -11.67 -3.40 0.54
N PHE A 224 -11.43 -2.59 1.55
CA PHE A 224 -10.13 -2.46 2.21
C PHE A 224 -10.16 -3.06 3.62
N GLY A 225 -8.98 -3.36 4.14
CA GLY A 225 -8.79 -3.79 5.51
C GLY A 225 -7.54 -3.18 6.14
N THR A 226 -7.66 -2.69 7.36
CA THR A 226 -6.53 -2.22 8.15
C THR A 226 -6.36 -3.08 9.39
N ARG A 227 -5.13 -3.53 9.69
CA ARG A 227 -4.80 -4.25 10.91
C ARG A 227 -4.54 -3.23 12.03
N THR A 228 -5.21 -3.40 13.18
CA THR A 228 -4.95 -2.54 14.36
C THR A 228 -3.52 -2.73 14.86
N GLY A 229 -2.85 -1.64 15.23
CA GLY A 229 -1.47 -1.68 15.74
C GLY A 229 -0.38 -1.60 14.66
N LEU A 230 -0.76 -1.22 13.42
CA LEU A 230 0.16 -0.86 12.33
C LEU A 230 0.35 0.64 12.25
#